data_b048146f256d9427c753e1352d8cb256
#
_entry.id   b048146f256d9427c753e1352d8cb256
#
_cell.length_a   1.000
_cell.length_b   1.000
_cell.length_c   1.000
_cell.angle_alpha   90.00
_cell.angle_beta   90.00
_cell.angle_gamma   90.00
#
_symmetry.space_group_name_H-M   'P 1'
#
loop_
_entity.id
_entity.type
_entity.pdbx_description
1 polymer ?
#
loop_
_entity_poly.entity_id
_entity_poly.type
_entity_poly.pdbx_seq_one_letter_code
_entity_poly.pdbx_strand_id
1 'polypeptide(L)'
;LFAALFASAYTDRSFSALVRVTVDGDAHVIEKTVFYLDSEGEMRAFDYLLSQGESALGDWQKFSGNVRYHFLGPLSNLNIIAAREYSVGSSAASISLEYDAQGFFSARQMGVRTTRYELDASRLNLAPGKTGEFSLGNSMTIDMIFPEDAVNVEVRPEPGVQKTSYNGLSWSGPISGKWEVSFEREQPLSQEVTEFFSQLYLDATNSYALFLVLLFLVVVAFKLVKLRE
;
A
#
# COMPACT_ATOMS: atom_id res chain seq x y z
N LEU A 1 32.61 -25.90 -23.84
CA LEU A 1 31.15 -25.95 -23.78
C LEU A 1 30.65 -24.54 -23.48
N PHE A 2 30.29 -23.74 -24.52
CA PHE A 2 29.67 -22.44 -24.34
C PHE A 2 28.20 -22.66 -23.96
N ALA A 3 27.84 -22.39 -22.72
CA ALA A 3 26.45 -22.20 -22.33
C ALA A 3 26.01 -20.86 -22.94
N ALA A 4 25.31 -20.90 -24.07
CA ALA A 4 24.60 -19.74 -24.58
C ALA A 4 23.53 -19.37 -23.55
N LEU A 5 23.75 -18.28 -22.84
CA LEU A 5 22.73 -17.59 -22.07
C LEU A 5 21.71 -17.07 -23.08
N PHE A 6 20.65 -17.84 -23.31
CA PHE A 6 19.46 -17.32 -23.94
C PHE A 6 18.84 -16.30 -22.98
N ALA A 7 19.22 -15.05 -23.12
CA ALA A 7 18.41 -13.95 -22.61
C ALA A 7 17.15 -13.94 -23.47
N SER A 8 16.17 -14.74 -23.09
CA SER A 8 14.83 -14.69 -23.64
C SER A 8 14.25 -13.33 -23.24
N ALA A 9 14.25 -12.38 -24.17
CA ALA A 9 13.62 -11.10 -23.99
C ALA A 9 12.10 -11.30 -24.18
N TYR A 10 11.44 -11.71 -23.09
CA TYR A 10 9.98 -11.78 -23.08
C TYR A 10 9.40 -10.40 -23.35
N THR A 11 8.40 -10.30 -24.21
CA THR A 11 7.74 -9.06 -24.53
C THR A 11 6.62 -8.83 -23.51
N ASP A 12 6.90 -8.04 -22.48
CA ASP A 12 5.85 -7.61 -21.57
C ASP A 12 4.81 -6.77 -22.32
N ARG A 13 3.56 -7.19 -22.19
CA ARG A 13 2.42 -6.49 -22.79
C ARG A 13 1.97 -5.33 -21.89
N SER A 14 1.83 -5.59 -20.62
CA SER A 14 1.44 -4.56 -19.66
C SER A 14 1.83 -4.93 -18.22
N PHE A 15 1.99 -3.91 -17.42
CA PHE A 15 2.12 -4.00 -15.98
C PHE A 15 1.07 -3.08 -15.34
N SER A 16 0.40 -3.56 -14.32
CA SER A 16 -0.50 -2.74 -13.50
C SER A 16 -0.30 -3.04 -12.03
N ALA A 17 -0.34 -2.00 -11.20
CA ALA A 17 -0.33 -2.12 -9.76
C ALA A 17 -1.52 -1.39 -9.16
N LEU A 18 -2.20 -2.05 -8.23
CA LEU A 18 -3.21 -1.46 -7.37
C LEU A 18 -2.65 -1.41 -5.95
N VAL A 19 -2.49 -0.21 -5.43
CA VAL A 19 -1.97 0.06 -4.08
C VAL A 19 -3.10 0.62 -3.23
N ARG A 20 -3.55 -0.12 -2.22
CA ARG A 20 -4.52 0.35 -1.23
C ARG A 20 -3.80 0.72 0.04
N VAL A 21 -3.77 2.01 0.34
CA VAL A 21 -3.15 2.55 1.55
C VAL A 21 -4.09 2.35 2.72
N THR A 22 -3.56 1.80 3.81
CA THR A 22 -4.33 1.59 5.04
C THR A 22 -4.28 2.85 5.92
N VAL A 23 -5.10 2.84 6.96
CA VAL A 23 -5.17 3.92 7.95
C VAL A 23 -3.86 4.12 8.73
N ASP A 24 -3.02 3.10 8.80
CA ASP A 24 -1.75 3.11 9.53
C ASP A 24 -0.54 3.49 8.63
N GLY A 25 -0.80 3.69 7.33
CA GLY A 25 0.25 4.01 6.36
C GLY A 25 0.93 2.78 5.75
N ASP A 26 0.43 1.59 6.02
CA ASP A 26 0.81 0.37 5.31
C ASP A 26 0.11 0.32 3.95
N ALA A 27 0.52 -0.59 3.08
CA ALA A 27 -0.11 -0.76 1.79
C ALA A 27 -0.45 -2.23 1.52
N HIS A 28 -1.67 -2.48 1.03
CA HIS A 28 -2.03 -3.73 0.39
C HIS A 28 -1.85 -3.57 -1.12
N VAL A 29 -1.03 -4.40 -1.73
CA VAL A 29 -0.57 -4.26 -3.11
C VAL A 29 -0.99 -5.46 -3.94
N ILE A 30 -1.54 -5.20 -5.12
CA ILE A 30 -1.80 -6.20 -6.15
C ILE A 30 -1.10 -5.75 -7.42
N GLU A 31 -0.07 -6.47 -7.82
CA GLU A 31 0.67 -6.24 -9.08
C GLU A 31 0.28 -7.30 -10.10
N LYS A 32 0.01 -6.90 -11.33
CA LYS A 32 -0.26 -7.83 -12.42
C LYS A 32 0.64 -7.53 -13.61
N THR A 33 1.42 -8.51 -14.02
CA THR A 33 2.22 -8.50 -15.25
C THR A 33 1.57 -9.38 -16.28
N VAL A 34 1.33 -8.85 -17.48
CA VAL A 34 0.83 -9.62 -18.65
C VAL A 34 1.94 -9.66 -19.69
N PHE A 35 2.24 -10.83 -20.22
CA PHE A 35 3.30 -11.05 -21.21
C PHE A 35 2.89 -12.12 -22.23
N TYR A 36 3.67 -12.22 -23.31
CA TYR A 36 3.47 -13.26 -24.31
C TYR A 36 4.46 -14.41 -24.11
N LEU A 37 3.96 -15.62 -24.33
CA LEU A 37 4.74 -16.85 -24.43
C LEU A 37 4.99 -17.10 -25.91
N ASP A 38 6.19 -16.79 -26.38
CA ASP A 38 6.50 -16.70 -27.82
C ASP A 38 6.82 -18.06 -28.45
N SER A 39 6.99 -19.11 -27.64
CA SER A 39 7.31 -20.44 -28.12
C SER A 39 6.48 -21.54 -27.43
N GLU A 40 6.30 -22.67 -28.13
CA GLU A 40 5.69 -23.87 -27.52
C GLU A 40 6.45 -24.37 -26.30
N GLY A 41 7.78 -24.18 -26.26
CA GLY A 41 8.61 -24.55 -25.10
C GLY A 41 8.25 -23.74 -23.87
N GLU A 42 8.08 -22.43 -24.04
CA GLU A 42 7.65 -21.51 -22.96
C GLU A 42 6.23 -21.80 -22.50
N MET A 43 5.32 -22.04 -23.44
CA MET A 43 3.96 -22.43 -23.11
C MET A 43 3.92 -23.69 -22.25
N ARG A 44 4.67 -24.72 -22.62
CA ARG A 44 4.77 -25.96 -21.84
C ARG A 44 5.41 -25.75 -20.48
N ALA A 45 6.46 -24.90 -20.40
CA ALA A 45 7.12 -24.58 -19.13
C ALA A 45 6.19 -23.82 -18.18
N PHE A 46 5.42 -22.87 -18.71
CA PHE A 46 4.43 -22.12 -17.95
C PHE A 46 3.29 -23.03 -17.43
N ASP A 47 2.73 -23.85 -18.31
CA ASP A 47 1.66 -24.79 -17.96
C ASP A 47 2.15 -25.86 -16.95
N TYR A 48 3.40 -26.28 -17.05
CA TYR A 48 4.02 -27.17 -16.07
C TYR A 48 4.06 -26.52 -14.68
N LEU A 49 4.52 -25.24 -14.56
CA LEU A 49 4.52 -24.53 -13.29
C LEU A 49 3.12 -24.32 -12.73
N LEU A 50 2.13 -24.02 -13.58
CA LEU A 50 0.73 -23.94 -13.17
C LEU A 50 0.25 -25.26 -12.55
N SER A 51 0.67 -26.38 -13.10
CA SER A 51 0.26 -27.72 -12.63
C SER A 51 0.88 -28.11 -11.29
N GLN A 52 1.97 -27.47 -10.86
CA GLN A 52 2.63 -27.71 -9.58
C GLN A 52 1.87 -27.14 -8.39
N GLY A 53 0.98 -26.16 -8.62
CA GLY A 53 0.16 -25.50 -7.60
C GLY A 53 0.92 -24.47 -6.76
N GLU A 54 2.02 -24.86 -6.11
CA GLU A 54 2.88 -23.96 -5.35
C GLU A 54 4.22 -23.80 -6.08
N SER A 55 4.52 -22.59 -6.52
CA SER A 55 5.77 -22.23 -7.18
C SER A 55 6.38 -21.01 -6.53
N ALA A 56 7.70 -21.02 -6.36
CA ALA A 56 8.42 -19.88 -5.80
C ALA A 56 8.43 -18.69 -6.77
N LEU A 57 8.48 -17.45 -6.25
CA LEU A 57 8.56 -16.25 -7.07
C LEU A 57 9.67 -16.35 -8.13
N GLY A 58 10.85 -16.90 -7.76
CA GLY A 58 11.98 -17.08 -8.68
C GLY A 58 11.70 -17.96 -9.90
N ASP A 59 10.72 -18.85 -9.82
CA ASP A 59 10.32 -19.68 -10.97
C ASP A 59 9.52 -18.85 -11.97
N TRP A 60 8.70 -17.94 -11.48
CA TRP A 60 7.91 -17.03 -12.32
C TRP A 60 8.73 -15.90 -12.92
N GLN A 61 9.77 -15.43 -12.24
CA GLN A 61 10.68 -14.40 -12.74
C GLN A 61 11.40 -14.79 -14.04
N LYS A 62 11.44 -16.09 -14.37
CA LYS A 62 11.99 -16.57 -15.63
C LYS A 62 11.17 -16.14 -16.84
N PHE A 63 9.91 -15.79 -16.67
CA PHE A 63 9.00 -15.38 -17.76
C PHE A 63 8.94 -13.87 -17.98
N SER A 64 9.22 -13.07 -16.97
CA SER A 64 9.30 -11.61 -17.11
C SER A 64 10.11 -10.98 -15.98
N GLY A 65 10.96 -10.02 -16.31
CA GLY A 65 11.71 -9.22 -15.34
C GLY A 65 10.81 -8.32 -14.48
N ASN A 66 9.57 -8.08 -14.89
CA ASN A 66 8.59 -7.33 -14.12
C ASN A 66 7.82 -8.19 -13.10
N VAL A 67 8.05 -9.51 -13.06
CA VAL A 67 7.52 -10.38 -12.00
C VAL A 67 8.42 -10.28 -10.77
N ARG A 68 8.27 -9.18 -10.04
CA ARG A 68 9.03 -8.88 -8.82
C ARG A 68 8.22 -7.93 -7.96
N TYR A 69 8.57 -7.79 -6.70
CA TYR A 69 7.97 -6.77 -5.84
C TYR A 69 8.49 -5.38 -6.22
N HIS A 70 7.59 -4.49 -6.60
CA HIS A 70 7.92 -3.10 -6.93
C HIS A 70 7.72 -2.16 -5.75
N PHE A 71 6.99 -2.59 -4.73
CA PHE A 71 6.78 -1.87 -3.49
C PHE A 71 7.42 -2.67 -2.36
N LEU A 72 8.49 -2.13 -1.79
CA LEU A 72 9.36 -2.81 -0.83
C LEU A 72 8.99 -2.46 0.60
N GLY A 73 9.38 -3.33 1.55
CA GLY A 73 9.19 -3.16 2.97
C GLY A 73 9.29 -4.51 3.66
N PRO A 74 8.96 -4.62 4.93
CA PRO A 74 8.59 -5.90 5.51
C PRO A 74 7.32 -6.38 4.81
N LEU A 75 7.43 -7.46 4.02
CA LEU A 75 6.34 -8.02 3.24
C LEU A 75 5.67 -9.16 4.01
N SER A 76 4.34 -9.23 3.92
CA SER A 76 3.54 -10.31 4.49
C SER A 76 2.38 -10.67 3.56
N ASN A 77 1.68 -11.77 3.87
CA ASN A 77 0.51 -12.25 3.13
C ASN A 77 0.79 -12.43 1.63
N LEU A 78 1.98 -12.99 1.31
CA LEU A 78 2.41 -13.18 -0.07
C LEU A 78 1.54 -14.22 -0.77
N ASN A 79 0.97 -13.83 -1.92
CA ASN A 79 0.18 -14.71 -2.77
C ASN A 79 0.60 -14.50 -4.23
N ILE A 80 0.75 -15.59 -4.98
CA ILE A 80 1.12 -15.59 -6.41
C ILE A 80 0.01 -16.28 -7.17
N ILE A 81 -0.60 -15.57 -8.11
CA ILE A 81 -1.65 -16.10 -8.96
C ILE A 81 -1.18 -16.01 -10.41
N ALA A 82 -0.95 -17.14 -11.04
CA ALA A 82 -0.60 -17.22 -12.46
C ALA A 82 -1.76 -17.78 -13.27
N ALA A 83 -1.96 -17.26 -14.47
CA ALA A 83 -3.02 -17.71 -15.35
C ALA A 83 -2.65 -17.55 -16.83
N ARG A 84 -3.23 -18.43 -17.69
CA ARG A 84 -3.27 -18.20 -19.13
C ARG A 84 -4.45 -17.30 -19.45
N GLU A 85 -4.21 -16.23 -20.20
CA GLU A 85 -5.30 -15.39 -20.70
C GLU A 85 -5.80 -15.97 -22.02
N TYR A 86 -6.96 -16.62 -21.99
CA TYR A 86 -7.54 -17.26 -23.17
C TYR A 86 -8.38 -16.24 -23.96
N SER A 87 -7.78 -15.67 -24.99
CA SER A 87 -8.51 -15.46 -26.24
C SER A 87 -8.09 -16.56 -27.22
N VAL A 88 -8.99 -17.02 -28.05
CA VAL A 88 -8.70 -18.08 -29.03
C VAL A 88 -7.45 -17.70 -29.84
N GLY A 89 -6.38 -18.49 -29.72
CA GLY A 89 -5.10 -18.22 -30.37
C GLY A 89 -4.12 -17.30 -29.61
N SER A 90 -4.45 -16.84 -28.42
CA SER A 90 -3.55 -15.97 -27.64
C SER A 90 -2.53 -16.81 -26.86
N SER A 91 -1.26 -16.43 -27.01
CA SER A 91 -0.16 -16.91 -26.14
C SER A 91 0.00 -16.09 -24.85
N ALA A 92 -0.92 -15.17 -24.57
CA ALA A 92 -0.84 -14.29 -23.41
C ALA A 92 -1.01 -15.05 -22.09
N ALA A 93 -0.15 -14.71 -21.15
CA ALA A 93 -0.19 -15.19 -19.78
C ALA A 93 -0.08 -14.02 -18.80
N SER A 94 -0.55 -14.21 -17.59
CA SER A 94 -0.41 -13.22 -16.54
C SER A 94 0.07 -13.82 -15.23
N ILE A 95 0.79 -13.02 -14.47
CA ILE A 95 1.19 -13.30 -13.09
C ILE A 95 0.80 -12.12 -12.24
N SER A 96 0.02 -12.40 -11.20
CA SER A 96 -0.36 -11.43 -10.18
C SER A 96 0.35 -11.74 -8.88
N LEU A 97 0.93 -10.73 -8.27
CA LEU A 97 1.53 -10.77 -6.94
C LEU A 97 0.63 -9.94 -6.01
N GLU A 98 0.16 -10.55 -4.94
CA GLU A 98 -0.63 -9.89 -3.90
C GLU A 98 0.12 -9.98 -2.58
N TYR A 99 0.25 -8.85 -1.87
CA TYR A 99 1.02 -8.79 -0.64
C TYR A 99 0.73 -7.51 0.15
N ASP A 100 1.08 -7.52 1.43
CA ASP A 100 1.07 -6.35 2.28
C ASP A 100 2.51 -5.83 2.46
N ALA A 101 2.69 -4.51 2.31
CA ALA A 101 3.95 -3.80 2.53
C ALA A 101 3.82 -2.88 3.73
N GLN A 102 4.54 -3.20 4.83
CA GLN A 102 4.49 -2.41 6.05
C GLN A 102 5.40 -1.18 5.98
N GLY A 103 4.97 -0.09 6.64
CA GLY A 103 5.71 1.16 6.69
C GLY A 103 5.92 1.79 5.32
N PHE A 104 4.94 1.65 4.44
CA PHE A 104 4.99 2.21 3.08
C PHE A 104 4.90 3.74 3.11
N PHE A 105 4.13 4.29 4.04
CA PHE A 105 4.12 5.70 4.39
C PHE A 105 4.69 5.90 5.80
N SER A 106 5.53 6.91 5.95
CA SER A 106 5.98 7.37 7.27
C SER A 106 4.98 8.38 7.85
N ALA A 107 4.56 8.14 9.09
CA ALA A 107 3.62 8.99 9.80
C ALA A 107 4.35 10.07 10.61
N ARG A 108 3.89 11.32 10.52
CA ARG A 108 4.39 12.45 11.28
C ARG A 108 3.24 13.24 11.89
N GLN A 109 3.24 13.40 13.22
CA GLN A 109 2.28 14.25 13.91
C GLN A 109 2.52 15.71 13.55
N MET A 110 1.52 16.39 12.99
CA MET A 110 1.57 17.81 12.61
C MET A 110 0.84 18.72 13.58
N GLY A 111 -0.15 18.19 14.28
CA GLY A 111 -0.97 18.88 15.25
C GLY A 111 -1.54 17.91 16.28
N VAL A 112 -2.40 18.40 17.18
CA VAL A 112 -3.02 17.54 18.22
C VAL A 112 -3.81 16.40 17.58
N ARG A 113 -4.47 16.65 16.45
CA ARG A 113 -5.37 15.70 15.78
C ARG A 113 -4.96 15.35 14.36
N THR A 114 -3.95 16.01 13.80
CA THR A 114 -3.56 15.86 12.40
C THR A 114 -2.26 15.08 12.31
N THR A 115 -2.30 13.97 11.57
CA THR A 115 -1.14 13.17 11.21
C THR A 115 -0.93 13.25 9.70
N ARG A 116 0.26 13.63 9.28
CA ARG A 116 0.69 13.62 7.88
C ARG A 116 1.43 12.32 7.60
N TYR A 117 1.08 11.72 6.48
CA TYR A 117 1.67 10.50 5.94
C TYR A 117 2.46 10.86 4.69
N GLU A 118 3.70 10.45 4.62
CA GLU A 118 4.59 10.73 3.48
C GLU A 118 5.15 9.42 2.94
N LEU A 119 5.06 9.23 1.61
CA LEU A 119 5.60 8.05 0.93
C LEU A 119 7.10 7.93 1.19
N ASP A 120 7.53 6.80 1.70
CA ASP A 120 8.95 6.48 1.77
C ASP A 120 9.46 6.03 0.39
N ALA A 121 10.09 6.97 -0.33
CA ALA A 121 10.61 6.70 -1.67
C ALA A 121 11.62 5.54 -1.72
N SER A 122 12.30 5.21 -0.61
CA SER A 122 13.20 4.06 -0.55
C SER A 122 12.48 2.72 -0.69
N ARG A 123 11.15 2.71 -0.52
CA ARG A 123 10.28 1.55 -0.71
C ARG A 123 9.90 1.30 -2.18
N LEU A 124 10.29 2.17 -3.10
CA LEU A 124 9.98 2.04 -4.52
C LEU A 124 11.11 1.34 -5.28
N ASN A 125 10.75 0.33 -6.07
CA ASN A 125 11.64 -0.40 -6.97
C ASN A 125 11.06 -0.45 -8.40
N LEU A 126 10.55 0.68 -8.88
CA LEU A 126 9.91 0.80 -10.19
C LEU A 126 10.93 1.06 -11.30
N ALA A 127 12.06 1.68 -11.00
CA ALA A 127 13.15 1.90 -11.94
C ALA A 127 14.23 0.84 -11.75
N PRO A 128 14.61 0.07 -12.78
CA PRO A 128 15.70 -0.90 -12.67
C PRO A 128 17.01 -0.25 -12.22
N GLY A 129 17.58 -0.74 -11.12
CA GLY A 129 18.85 -0.28 -10.56
C GLY A 129 18.82 1.08 -9.86
N LYS A 130 17.64 1.69 -9.66
CA LYS A 130 17.50 2.98 -8.98
C LYS A 130 16.35 2.92 -7.98
N THR A 131 16.70 2.68 -6.74
CA THR A 131 15.71 2.71 -5.64
C THR A 131 15.26 4.15 -5.39
N GLY A 132 13.96 4.35 -5.21
CA GLY A 132 13.40 5.68 -4.94
C GLY A 132 13.14 6.55 -6.17
N GLU A 133 13.49 6.10 -7.37
CA GLU A 133 13.06 6.73 -8.61
C GLU A 133 11.81 6.05 -9.16
N PHE A 134 10.93 6.86 -9.70
CA PHE A 134 9.71 6.45 -10.37
C PHE A 134 9.92 6.44 -11.88
N SER A 135 9.66 5.31 -12.52
CA SER A 135 9.66 5.20 -13.97
C SER A 135 8.59 4.22 -14.41
N LEU A 136 7.61 4.72 -15.12
CA LEU A 136 6.59 3.92 -15.79
C LEU A 136 6.83 3.92 -17.29
N GLY A 137 6.91 2.73 -17.88
CA GLY A 137 6.90 2.56 -19.33
C GLY A 137 5.50 2.78 -19.94
N ASN A 138 5.42 2.80 -21.27
CA ASN A 138 4.17 3.09 -22.02
C ASN A 138 2.97 2.20 -21.65
N SER A 139 3.20 0.97 -21.24
CA SER A 139 2.16 -0.02 -20.90
C SER A 139 2.06 -0.29 -19.41
N MET A 140 2.57 0.62 -18.59
CA MET A 140 2.54 0.50 -17.14
C MET A 140 1.52 1.46 -16.54
N THR A 141 0.76 0.97 -15.55
CA THR A 141 -0.21 1.77 -14.78
C THR A 141 -0.08 1.50 -13.30
N ILE A 142 -0.28 2.54 -12.50
CA ILE A 142 -0.39 2.42 -11.04
C ILE A 142 -1.66 3.14 -10.60
N ASP A 143 -2.50 2.42 -9.89
CA ASP A 143 -3.66 2.94 -9.19
C ASP A 143 -3.37 2.95 -7.70
N MET A 144 -3.51 4.09 -7.04
CA MET A 144 -3.36 4.22 -5.59
C MET A 144 -4.67 4.68 -4.97
N ILE A 145 -5.14 3.98 -3.95
CA ILE A 145 -6.37 4.29 -3.22
C ILE A 145 -5.98 4.66 -1.80
N PHE A 146 -6.38 5.84 -1.36
CA PHE A 146 -6.14 6.35 -0.01
C PHE A 146 -7.30 5.99 0.93
N PRO A 147 -7.09 6.04 2.26
CA PRO A 147 -8.17 5.95 3.24
C PRO A 147 -9.28 6.96 2.96
N GLU A 148 -10.52 6.62 3.30
CA GLU A 148 -11.70 7.47 3.04
C GLU A 148 -11.61 8.83 3.74
N ASP A 149 -10.93 8.90 4.89
CA ASP A 149 -10.72 10.09 5.70
C ASP A 149 -9.41 10.84 5.34
N ALA A 150 -8.72 10.45 4.26
CA ALA A 150 -7.55 11.15 3.78
C ALA A 150 -7.94 12.52 3.20
N VAL A 151 -7.26 13.57 3.67
CA VAL A 151 -7.40 14.95 3.22
C VAL A 151 -6.04 15.50 2.79
N ASN A 152 -6.02 16.65 2.12
CA ASN A 152 -4.80 17.33 1.70
C ASN A 152 -3.82 16.41 0.96
N VAL A 153 -4.34 15.63 0.00
CA VAL A 153 -3.52 14.72 -0.81
C VAL A 153 -2.67 15.52 -1.77
N GLU A 154 -1.35 15.48 -1.58
CA GLU A 154 -0.35 16.12 -2.43
C GLU A 154 0.44 15.06 -3.18
N VAL A 155 0.57 15.19 -4.49
CA VAL A 155 1.24 14.18 -5.33
C VAL A 155 2.12 14.82 -6.41
N ARG A 156 3.26 14.19 -6.67
CA ARG A 156 4.15 14.45 -7.81
C ARG A 156 4.71 13.13 -8.30
N PRO A 157 4.73 12.88 -9.63
CA PRO A 157 4.12 13.68 -10.70
C PRO A 157 2.61 13.72 -10.61
N GLU A 158 1.98 14.71 -11.26
CA GLU A 158 0.52 14.79 -11.32
C GLU A 158 -0.07 13.50 -11.93
N PRO A 159 -1.13 12.95 -11.34
CA PRO A 159 -1.79 11.77 -11.86
C PRO A 159 -2.55 12.11 -13.17
N GLY A 160 -2.56 11.17 -14.10
CA GLY A 160 -3.33 11.33 -15.34
C GLY A 160 -4.84 11.32 -15.13
N VAL A 161 -5.32 10.62 -14.10
CA VAL A 161 -6.74 10.51 -13.76
C VAL A 161 -6.93 10.57 -12.24
N GLN A 162 -7.81 11.45 -11.80
CA GLN A 162 -8.33 11.43 -10.43
C GLN A 162 -9.65 10.66 -10.43
N LYS A 163 -9.69 9.56 -9.70
CA LYS A 163 -10.90 8.75 -9.55
C LYS A 163 -11.75 9.33 -8.42
N THR A 164 -12.75 10.13 -8.75
CA THR A 164 -13.59 10.86 -7.79
C THR A 164 -14.56 9.98 -6.99
N SER A 165 -14.80 8.74 -7.43
CA SER A 165 -15.72 7.82 -6.72
C SER A 165 -15.13 7.16 -5.48
N TYR A 166 -13.83 7.19 -5.32
CA TYR A 166 -13.07 6.73 -4.15
C TYR A 166 -11.73 7.46 -4.17
N ASN A 167 -11.22 7.97 -3.09
CA ASN A 167 -9.96 8.73 -2.96
C ASN A 167 -8.79 8.06 -3.70
N GLY A 168 -8.90 7.93 -5.03
CA GLY A 168 -8.00 7.17 -5.88
C GLY A 168 -7.34 8.03 -6.95
N LEU A 169 -6.06 7.78 -7.16
CA LEU A 169 -5.24 8.41 -8.18
C LEU A 169 -4.68 7.35 -9.12
N SER A 170 -4.54 7.70 -10.39
CA SER A 170 -4.03 6.79 -11.42
C SER A 170 -2.93 7.45 -12.24
N TRP A 171 -1.83 6.76 -12.38
CA TRP A 171 -0.71 7.15 -13.24
C TRP A 171 -0.56 6.14 -14.36
N SER A 172 -0.41 6.61 -15.57
CA SER A 172 -0.11 5.80 -16.76
C SER A 172 1.16 6.31 -17.43
N GLY A 173 2.07 5.40 -17.79
CA GLY A 173 3.30 5.76 -18.48
C GLY A 173 3.10 6.33 -19.89
N PRO A 174 4.14 6.98 -20.48
CA PRO A 174 5.49 7.08 -19.93
C PRO A 174 5.64 8.26 -18.96
N ILE A 175 6.09 7.98 -17.76
CA ILE A 175 6.36 8.99 -16.73
C ILE A 175 7.67 8.60 -16.01
N SER A 176 8.52 9.58 -15.68
CA SER A 176 9.71 9.37 -14.88
C SER A 176 9.98 10.56 -13.96
N GLY A 177 10.63 10.31 -12.84
CA GLY A 177 11.03 11.34 -11.90
C GLY A 177 11.01 10.87 -10.45
N LYS A 178 11.02 11.82 -9.53
CA LYS A 178 10.75 11.54 -8.12
C LYS A 178 9.25 11.38 -7.92
N TRP A 179 8.89 10.35 -7.16
CA TRP A 179 7.53 10.17 -6.72
C TRP A 179 7.38 10.69 -5.29
N GLU A 180 6.62 11.74 -5.13
CA GLU A 180 6.29 12.35 -3.85
C GLU A 180 4.78 12.24 -3.67
N VAL A 181 4.37 11.53 -2.64
CA VAL A 181 2.96 11.36 -2.29
C VAL A 181 2.82 11.61 -0.81
N SER A 182 1.91 12.48 -0.44
CA SER A 182 1.55 12.67 0.96
C SER A 182 0.07 12.94 1.11
N PHE A 183 -0.45 12.65 2.28
CA PHE A 183 -1.82 12.95 2.68
C PHE A 183 -1.88 13.19 4.19
N GLU A 184 -2.95 13.82 4.63
CA GLU A 184 -3.20 14.06 6.04
C GLU A 184 -4.45 13.30 6.49
N ARG A 185 -4.49 12.94 7.76
CA ARG A 185 -5.67 12.39 8.41
C ARG A 185 -5.93 13.13 9.72
N GLU A 186 -7.19 13.37 9.99
CA GLU A 186 -7.63 13.96 11.24
C GLU A 186 -8.26 12.90 12.14
N GLN A 187 -7.79 12.81 13.38
CA GLN A 187 -8.43 11.96 14.38
C GLN A 187 -9.82 12.50 14.71
N PRO A 188 -10.86 11.64 14.81
CA PRO A 188 -12.18 12.05 15.24
C PRO A 188 -12.14 12.65 16.65
N LEU A 189 -12.93 13.71 16.89
CA LEU A 189 -13.01 14.35 18.20
C LEU A 189 -13.42 13.37 19.32
N SER A 190 -14.23 12.37 19.00
CA SER A 190 -14.64 11.32 19.92
C SER A 190 -13.46 10.49 20.45
N GLN A 191 -12.46 10.23 19.62
CA GLN A 191 -11.27 9.49 20.03
C GLN A 191 -10.41 10.34 20.99
N GLU A 192 -10.19 11.63 20.66
CA GLU A 192 -9.46 12.56 21.53
C GLU A 192 -10.12 12.68 22.91
N VAL A 193 -11.46 12.81 22.95
CA VAL A 193 -12.22 12.85 24.20
C VAL A 193 -12.04 11.55 24.99
N THR A 194 -12.06 10.40 24.33
CA THR A 194 -11.87 9.10 24.99
C THR A 194 -10.45 8.95 25.53
N GLU A 195 -9.44 9.35 24.77
CA GLU A 195 -8.04 9.33 25.19
C GLU A 195 -7.80 10.29 26.36
N PHE A 196 -8.37 11.50 26.31
CA PHE A 196 -8.31 12.47 27.41
C PHE A 196 -8.89 11.89 28.70
N PHE A 197 -10.09 11.28 28.66
CA PHE A 197 -10.68 10.68 29.85
C PHE A 197 -9.93 9.45 30.33
N SER A 198 -9.33 8.66 29.44
CA SER A 198 -8.52 7.51 29.83
C SER A 198 -7.21 7.95 30.49
N GLN A 199 -6.55 8.98 29.99
CA GLN A 199 -5.38 9.57 30.62
C GLN A 199 -5.71 10.19 31.97
N LEU A 200 -6.82 10.94 32.05
CA LEU A 200 -7.28 11.51 33.31
C LEU A 200 -7.57 10.44 34.37
N TYR A 201 -8.15 9.30 33.95
CA TYR A 201 -8.38 8.17 34.81
C TYR A 201 -7.10 7.53 35.29
N LEU A 202 -6.11 7.32 34.40
CA LEU A 202 -4.79 6.78 34.76
C LEU A 202 -4.02 7.73 35.72
N ASP A 203 -4.06 9.03 35.46
CA ASP A 203 -3.45 10.02 36.33
C ASP A 203 -4.16 10.10 37.69
N ALA A 204 -5.49 9.98 37.72
CA ALA A 204 -6.26 9.95 38.94
C ALA A 204 -5.98 8.69 39.77
N THR A 205 -5.76 7.55 39.13
CA THR A 205 -5.42 6.30 39.83
C THR A 205 -3.97 6.28 40.36
N ASN A 206 -3.07 7.00 39.67
CA ASN A 206 -1.66 7.13 40.06
C ASN A 206 -1.38 8.30 41.04
N SER A 207 -2.31 9.27 41.14
CA SER A 207 -2.19 10.44 41.99
C SER A 207 -3.33 10.54 42.96
N TYR A 208 -3.09 10.17 44.23
CA TYR A 208 -4.08 10.33 45.32
C TYR A 208 -4.67 11.75 45.40
N ALA A 209 -3.89 12.75 45.06
CA ALA A 209 -4.34 14.14 45.06
C ALA A 209 -5.45 14.41 44.04
N LEU A 210 -5.35 13.87 42.84
CA LEU A 210 -6.34 14.02 41.79
C LEU A 210 -7.63 13.24 42.10
N PHE A 211 -7.48 12.06 42.72
CA PHE A 211 -8.62 11.28 43.22
C PHE A 211 -9.41 12.06 44.30
N LEU A 212 -8.68 12.70 45.24
CA LEU A 212 -9.29 13.52 46.29
C LEU A 212 -10.02 14.75 45.73
N VAL A 213 -9.48 15.40 44.68
CA VAL A 213 -10.12 16.52 44.00
C VAL A 213 -11.40 16.09 43.30
N LEU A 214 -11.39 14.94 42.60
CA LEU A 214 -12.59 14.39 41.97
C LEU A 214 -13.66 14.01 42.99
N LEU A 215 -13.25 13.36 44.08
CA LEU A 215 -14.16 13.03 45.18
C LEU A 215 -14.79 14.29 45.79
N PHE A 216 -14.00 15.34 45.98
CA PHE A 216 -14.48 16.62 46.50
C PHE A 216 -15.49 17.26 45.56
N LEU A 217 -15.23 17.29 44.23
CA LEU A 217 -16.16 17.81 43.24
C LEU A 217 -17.50 17.04 43.22
N VAL A 218 -17.46 15.72 43.36
CA VAL A 218 -18.68 14.88 43.44
C VAL A 218 -19.47 15.22 44.69
N VAL A 219 -18.82 15.38 45.84
CA VAL A 219 -19.47 15.74 47.11
C VAL A 219 -20.10 17.14 47.02
N VAL A 220 -19.39 18.12 46.41
CA VAL A 220 -19.93 19.47 46.21
C VAL A 220 -21.13 19.45 45.28
N ALA A 221 -21.04 18.73 44.17
CA ALA A 221 -22.18 18.59 43.22
C ALA A 221 -23.41 17.95 43.91
N PHE A 222 -23.19 16.91 44.71
CA PHE A 222 -24.29 16.26 45.46
C PHE A 222 -24.94 17.21 46.49
N LYS A 223 -24.12 18.04 47.18
CA LYS A 223 -24.66 19.07 48.09
C LYS A 223 -25.46 20.14 47.37
N LEU A 224 -24.98 20.60 46.18
CA LEU A 224 -25.70 21.61 45.41
C LEU A 224 -27.03 21.12 44.85
N VAL A 225 -27.12 19.84 44.47
CA VAL A 225 -28.40 19.23 44.06
C VAL A 225 -29.37 19.17 45.24
N LYS A 226 -28.90 18.75 46.42
CA LYS A 226 -29.74 18.62 47.62
C LYS A 226 -30.17 19.96 48.23
N LEU A 227 -29.54 21.06 47.89
CA LEU A 227 -29.93 22.42 48.29
C LEU A 227 -30.97 23.03 47.33
N ARG A 228 -31.26 22.39 46.20
CA ARG A 228 -32.28 22.80 45.23
C ARG A 228 -33.61 22.07 45.36
N GLU A 229 -33.65 21.03 46.17
CA GLU A 229 -34.87 20.36 46.62
C GLU A 229 -35.36 20.95 47.94
#